data_07d8a8f598774d55b6d30ef2963d21bc
#
_entry.id   07d8a8f598774d55b6d30ef2963d21bc
#
_cell.length_a   1.000
_cell.length_b   1.000
_cell.length_c   1.000
_cell.angle_alpha   90.00
_cell.angle_beta   90.00
_cell.angle_gamma   90.00
#
_symmetry.space_group_name_H-M   'P 1'
#
loop_
_entity.id
_entity.type
_entity.pdbx_description
1 polymer ?
#
loop_
_entity_poly.entity_id
_entity_poly.type
_entity_poly.pdbx_seq_one_letter_code
_entity_poly.pdbx_strand_id
1 'polypeptide(L)'
;WAQTALNSGESLASSLRWSLVDQVLRTNFGTSWLVTFAGVVLLLAATIVLGRGRVVLGVSPSSATTLAVVAGVLASIGTSLGGHARESAHPWLTMPATALHVAAMVAWVGGLFALATAAVVAWRLVPSMQRPTFVRALAAGFGTIALASVVVLAASGVVMAVWQITAVSELWQTNYGRILLAKLVLFAL
;
A
#
# COMPACT_ATOMS: atom_id res chain seq x y z
N TRP A 1 15.71 -11.66 5.07
CA TRP A 1 16.49 -12.64 4.34
C TRP A 1 18.00 -12.29 4.35
N ALA A 2 18.38 -11.14 3.81
CA ALA A 2 19.77 -10.67 3.84
C ALA A 2 20.32 -10.60 5.28
N GLN A 3 19.52 -10.19 6.23
CA GLN A 3 19.89 -10.14 7.65
C GLN A 3 20.10 -11.53 8.25
N THR A 4 19.31 -12.52 7.86
CA THR A 4 19.47 -13.90 8.34
C THR A 4 20.77 -14.52 7.78
N ALA A 5 21.06 -14.29 6.50
CA ALA A 5 22.30 -14.73 5.86
C ALA A 5 23.56 -14.06 6.47
N LEU A 6 23.47 -12.75 6.77
CA LEU A 6 24.55 -12.01 7.43
C LEU A 6 24.80 -12.49 8.88
N ASN A 7 23.74 -12.84 9.61
CA ASN A 7 23.85 -13.33 10.98
C ASN A 7 24.39 -14.77 11.06
N SER A 8 24.23 -15.58 9.99
CA SER A 8 24.78 -16.93 9.91
C SER A 8 26.22 -16.99 9.40
N GLY A 9 26.81 -15.83 9.03
CA GLY A 9 28.17 -15.77 8.45
C GLY A 9 28.27 -16.40 7.05
N GLU A 10 27.13 -16.69 6.42
CA GLU A 10 27.06 -17.26 5.08
C GLU A 10 27.08 -16.17 3.99
N SER A 11 27.59 -16.54 2.80
CA SER A 11 27.57 -15.63 1.66
C SER A 11 26.14 -15.38 1.17
N LEU A 12 25.85 -14.18 0.61
CA LEU A 12 24.54 -13.87 0.00
C LEU A 12 24.14 -14.89 -1.07
N ALA A 13 25.11 -15.53 -1.75
CA ALA A 13 24.85 -16.58 -2.74
C ALA A 13 24.32 -17.87 -2.10
N SER A 14 24.74 -18.19 -0.86
CA SER A 14 24.22 -19.36 -0.14
C SER A 14 22.77 -19.16 0.33
N SER A 15 22.33 -17.91 0.53
CA SER A 15 20.95 -17.58 0.90
C SER A 15 19.95 -17.81 -0.25
N LEU A 16 20.41 -17.96 -1.48
CA LEU A 16 19.59 -18.26 -2.67
C LEU A 16 19.41 -19.77 -2.91
N ARG A 17 19.86 -20.64 -1.99
CA ARG A 17 19.61 -22.08 -2.10
C ARG A 17 18.11 -22.34 -2.09
N TRP A 18 17.64 -23.15 -3.04
CA TRP A 18 16.22 -23.47 -3.19
C TRP A 18 15.59 -24.02 -1.90
N SER A 19 16.33 -24.78 -1.11
CA SER A 19 15.87 -25.30 0.18
C SER A 19 15.52 -24.19 1.18
N LEU A 20 16.29 -23.10 1.23
CA LEU A 20 16.01 -21.95 2.08
C LEU A 20 14.83 -21.13 1.54
N VAL A 21 14.72 -21.00 0.22
CA VAL A 21 13.57 -20.34 -0.44
C VAL A 21 12.29 -21.10 -0.07
N ASP A 22 12.26 -22.43 -0.22
CA ASP A 22 11.10 -23.25 0.11
C ASP A 22 10.73 -23.14 1.60
N GLN A 23 11.71 -23.18 2.49
CA GLN A 23 11.48 -23.00 3.93
C GLN A 23 10.82 -21.64 4.23
N VAL A 24 11.33 -20.55 3.65
CA VAL A 24 10.76 -19.21 3.86
C VAL A 24 9.35 -19.11 3.26
N LEU A 25 9.13 -19.66 2.07
CA LEU A 25 7.81 -19.65 1.43
C LEU A 25 6.73 -20.39 2.23
N ARG A 26 7.13 -21.40 3.01
CA ARG A 26 6.22 -22.14 3.92
C ARG A 26 5.93 -21.41 5.23
N THR A 27 6.62 -20.32 5.52
CA THR A 27 6.33 -19.49 6.69
C THR A 27 5.15 -18.54 6.46
N ASN A 28 4.62 -17.98 7.54
CA ASN A 28 3.63 -16.91 7.47
C ASN A 28 4.15 -15.69 6.69
N PHE A 29 5.44 -15.40 6.80
CA PHE A 29 6.10 -14.36 6.02
C PHE A 29 6.09 -14.67 4.52
N GLY A 30 6.42 -15.91 4.13
CA GLY A 30 6.36 -16.35 2.74
C GLY A 30 4.96 -16.27 2.16
N THR A 31 3.95 -16.73 2.91
CA THR A 31 2.53 -16.62 2.51
C THR A 31 2.12 -15.16 2.31
N SER A 32 2.45 -14.29 3.26
CA SER A 32 2.22 -12.85 3.16
C SER A 32 2.85 -12.27 1.89
N TRP A 33 4.10 -12.60 1.66
CA TRP A 33 4.85 -12.13 0.49
C TRP A 33 4.24 -12.62 -0.84
N LEU A 34 3.85 -13.88 -0.92
CA LEU A 34 3.22 -14.46 -2.11
C LEU A 34 1.88 -13.78 -2.44
N VAL A 35 1.02 -13.56 -1.42
CA VAL A 35 -0.26 -12.89 -1.61
C VAL A 35 -0.06 -11.44 -2.06
N THR A 36 0.85 -10.72 -1.41
CA THR A 36 1.21 -9.34 -1.80
C THR A 36 1.75 -9.29 -3.23
N PHE A 37 2.68 -10.19 -3.57
CA PHE A 37 3.28 -10.26 -4.89
C PHE A 37 2.24 -10.58 -5.97
N ALA A 38 1.34 -11.54 -5.71
CA ALA A 38 0.24 -11.85 -6.63
C ALA A 38 -0.66 -10.63 -6.86
N GLY A 39 -1.01 -9.90 -5.78
CA GLY A 39 -1.77 -8.65 -5.89
C GLY A 39 -1.05 -7.60 -6.73
N VAL A 40 0.24 -7.39 -6.53
CA VAL A 40 1.04 -6.44 -7.32
C VAL A 40 1.13 -6.85 -8.80
N VAL A 41 1.34 -8.13 -9.09
CA VAL A 41 1.38 -8.65 -10.47
C VAL A 41 0.03 -8.44 -11.17
N LEU A 42 -1.08 -8.74 -10.50
CA LEU A 42 -2.42 -8.49 -11.01
C LEU A 42 -2.69 -7.00 -11.24
N LEU A 43 -2.22 -6.14 -10.34
CA LEU A 43 -2.34 -4.69 -10.49
C LEU A 43 -1.56 -4.18 -11.71
N LEU A 44 -0.33 -4.66 -11.89
CA LEU A 44 0.46 -4.34 -13.09
C LEU A 44 -0.21 -4.83 -14.37
N ALA A 45 -0.75 -6.05 -14.37
CA ALA A 45 -1.51 -6.57 -15.50
C ALA A 45 -2.74 -5.69 -15.81
N ALA A 46 -3.52 -5.31 -14.79
CA ALA A 46 -4.66 -4.43 -14.94
C ALA A 46 -4.26 -3.06 -15.51
N THR A 47 -3.16 -2.46 -15.03
CA THR A 47 -2.67 -1.15 -15.54
C THR A 47 -2.18 -1.25 -16.97
N ILE A 48 -1.52 -2.35 -17.37
CA ILE A 48 -1.10 -2.59 -18.75
C ILE A 48 -2.32 -2.73 -19.66
N VAL A 49 -3.34 -3.47 -19.24
CA VAL A 49 -4.60 -3.64 -19.98
C VAL A 49 -5.31 -2.30 -20.16
N LEU A 50 -5.40 -1.49 -19.09
CA LEU A 50 -5.99 -0.16 -19.15
C LEU A 50 -5.19 0.80 -20.04
N GLY A 51 -3.85 0.75 -19.98
CA GLY A 51 -2.95 1.67 -20.69
C GLY A 51 -2.78 1.37 -22.19
N ARG A 52 -2.81 0.08 -22.58
CA ARG A 52 -2.64 -0.34 -23.99
C ARG A 52 -3.89 -0.22 -24.85
N GLY A 53 -4.97 0.25 -24.25
CA GLY A 53 -6.20 0.46 -24.99
C GLY A 53 -6.97 -0.83 -25.29
N ARG A 54 -8.23 -0.70 -25.30
CA ARG A 54 -9.32 -1.67 -25.39
C ARG A 54 -9.27 -2.61 -26.59
N VAL A 55 -8.35 -2.38 -27.51
CA VAL A 55 -8.37 -2.98 -28.86
C VAL A 55 -7.77 -4.39 -28.89
N VAL A 56 -6.87 -4.73 -27.96
CA VAL A 56 -6.10 -5.99 -28.08
C VAL A 56 -6.69 -7.17 -27.32
N LEU A 57 -7.44 -6.93 -26.21
CA LEU A 57 -7.89 -8.02 -25.33
C LEU A 57 -9.40 -8.12 -25.09
N GLY A 58 -10.23 -7.28 -25.71
CA GLY A 58 -11.69 -7.29 -25.51
C GLY A 58 -12.16 -7.03 -24.07
N VAL A 59 -11.26 -6.54 -23.19
CA VAL A 59 -11.55 -6.29 -21.78
C VAL A 59 -12.23 -4.92 -21.62
N SER A 60 -13.39 -4.89 -20.98
CA SER A 60 -14.09 -3.64 -20.71
C SER A 60 -13.33 -2.80 -19.67
N PRO A 61 -13.46 -1.44 -19.70
CA PRO A 61 -12.85 -0.58 -18.69
C PRO A 61 -13.30 -0.90 -17.26
N SER A 62 -14.57 -1.27 -17.10
CA SER A 62 -15.13 -1.68 -15.81
C SER A 62 -14.45 -2.94 -15.28
N SER A 63 -14.25 -3.95 -16.13
CA SER A 63 -13.56 -5.20 -15.74
C SER A 63 -12.12 -4.94 -15.33
N ALA A 64 -11.39 -4.09 -16.06
CA ALA A 64 -10.01 -3.75 -15.72
C ALA A 64 -9.91 -2.92 -14.42
N THR A 65 -10.87 -2.02 -14.18
CA THR A 65 -10.94 -1.28 -12.91
C THR A 65 -11.28 -2.23 -11.75
N THR A 66 -12.22 -3.13 -11.92
CA THR A 66 -12.55 -4.15 -10.93
C THR A 66 -11.32 -5.01 -10.61
N LEU A 67 -10.58 -5.45 -11.63
CA LEU A 67 -9.35 -6.22 -11.45
C LEU A 67 -8.30 -5.42 -10.66
N ALA A 68 -8.13 -4.14 -10.96
CA ALA A 68 -7.20 -3.27 -10.23
C ALA A 68 -7.60 -3.11 -8.75
N VAL A 69 -8.89 -2.95 -8.46
CA VAL A 69 -9.39 -2.86 -7.07
C VAL A 69 -9.16 -4.19 -6.34
N VAL A 70 -9.53 -5.31 -6.94
CA VAL A 70 -9.31 -6.64 -6.35
C VAL A 70 -7.82 -6.89 -6.09
N ALA A 71 -6.96 -6.54 -7.06
CA ALA A 71 -5.52 -6.66 -6.91
C ALA A 71 -4.95 -5.81 -5.77
N GLY A 72 -5.42 -4.57 -5.64
CA GLY A 72 -5.05 -3.67 -4.54
C GLY A 72 -5.49 -4.20 -3.17
N VAL A 73 -6.71 -4.74 -3.08
CA VAL A 73 -7.23 -5.39 -1.86
C VAL A 73 -6.39 -6.61 -1.50
N LEU A 74 -6.08 -7.48 -2.47
CA LEU A 74 -5.23 -8.66 -2.24
C LEU A 74 -3.84 -8.26 -1.74
N ALA A 75 -3.20 -7.28 -2.36
CA ALA A 75 -1.90 -6.78 -1.91
C ALA A 75 -1.97 -6.24 -0.47
N SER A 76 -3.03 -5.52 -0.12
CA SER A 76 -3.23 -4.96 1.22
C SER A 76 -3.49 -6.06 2.27
N ILE A 77 -4.25 -7.09 1.92
CA ILE A 77 -4.45 -8.28 2.77
C ILE A 77 -3.12 -9.01 2.94
N GLY A 78 -2.37 -9.21 1.86
CA GLY A 78 -1.06 -9.86 1.91
C GLY A 78 -0.13 -9.20 2.92
N THR A 79 -0.06 -7.86 2.94
CA THR A 79 0.78 -7.14 3.91
C THR A 79 0.34 -7.34 5.36
N SER A 80 -0.96 -7.57 5.62
CA SER A 80 -1.50 -7.78 6.97
C SER A 80 -1.30 -9.21 7.49
N LEU A 81 -1.12 -10.20 6.59
CA LEU A 81 -0.90 -11.60 6.94
C LEU A 81 0.48 -11.84 7.57
N GLY A 82 1.43 -10.95 7.33
CA GLY A 82 2.78 -11.02 7.91
C GLY A 82 3.01 -9.92 8.95
N GLY A 83 3.98 -10.16 9.84
CA GLY A 83 4.44 -9.16 10.80
C GLY A 83 3.57 -9.02 12.05
N HIS A 84 3.78 -7.92 12.78
CA HIS A 84 3.26 -7.70 14.13
C HIS A 84 1.73 -7.67 14.25
N ALA A 85 1.00 -7.38 13.17
CA ALA A 85 -0.45 -7.38 13.20
C ALA A 85 -1.03 -8.77 13.51
N ARG A 86 -0.39 -9.82 13.00
CA ARG A 86 -0.77 -11.22 13.24
C ARG A 86 -0.32 -11.71 14.61
N GLU A 87 0.81 -11.20 15.12
CA GLU A 87 1.40 -11.58 16.40
C GLU A 87 0.82 -10.79 17.58
N SER A 88 -0.06 -9.82 17.32
CA SER A 88 -0.70 -9.00 18.34
C SER A 88 -1.65 -9.83 19.20
N ALA A 89 -1.97 -9.36 20.42
CA ALA A 89 -2.95 -9.98 21.31
C ALA A 89 -4.35 -10.08 20.68
N HIS A 90 -4.66 -9.24 19.68
CA HIS A 90 -5.98 -9.18 19.03
C HIS A 90 -5.84 -9.18 17.49
N PRO A 91 -5.34 -10.27 16.86
CA PRO A 91 -5.08 -10.32 15.43
C PRO A 91 -6.35 -10.13 14.58
N TRP A 92 -7.50 -10.53 15.07
CA TRP A 92 -8.80 -10.33 14.41
C TRP A 92 -9.18 -8.85 14.23
N LEU A 93 -8.57 -7.94 14.99
CA LEU A 93 -8.75 -6.49 14.90
C LEU A 93 -7.57 -5.80 14.18
N THR A 94 -6.35 -6.18 14.55
CA THR A 94 -5.13 -5.53 14.02
C THR A 94 -4.83 -5.90 12.58
N MET A 95 -5.16 -7.12 12.14
CA MET A 95 -4.98 -7.52 10.75
C MET A 95 -5.89 -6.74 9.78
N PRO A 96 -7.23 -6.67 9.99
CA PRO A 96 -8.07 -5.85 9.13
C PRO A 96 -7.73 -4.35 9.22
N ALA A 97 -7.37 -3.84 10.41
CA ALA A 97 -6.93 -2.46 10.54
C ALA A 97 -5.66 -2.19 9.70
N THR A 98 -4.69 -3.08 9.72
CA THR A 98 -3.47 -2.97 8.89
C THR A 98 -3.79 -3.05 7.40
N ALA A 99 -4.66 -3.98 6.98
CA ALA A 99 -5.06 -4.08 5.58
C ALA A 99 -5.77 -2.81 5.09
N LEU A 100 -6.70 -2.27 5.87
CA LEU A 100 -7.40 -1.02 5.57
C LEU A 100 -6.43 0.17 5.53
N HIS A 101 -5.50 0.23 6.48
CA HIS A 101 -4.47 1.29 6.53
C HIS A 101 -3.61 1.28 5.26
N VAL A 102 -3.13 0.12 4.86
CA VAL A 102 -2.32 -0.03 3.64
C VAL A 102 -3.14 0.30 2.40
N ALA A 103 -4.38 -0.19 2.29
CA ALA A 103 -5.25 0.11 1.17
C ALA A 103 -5.53 1.61 1.04
N ALA A 104 -5.83 2.29 2.15
CA ALA A 104 -6.06 3.73 2.18
C ALA A 104 -4.79 4.53 1.84
N MET A 105 -3.62 4.10 2.33
CA MET A 105 -2.34 4.70 1.98
C MET A 105 -2.06 4.58 0.48
N VAL A 106 -2.26 3.41 -0.11
CA VAL A 106 -2.07 3.18 -1.56
C VAL A 106 -3.04 4.01 -2.38
N ALA A 107 -4.32 4.09 -1.97
CA ALA A 107 -5.32 4.92 -2.65
C ALA A 107 -4.96 6.41 -2.59
N TRP A 108 -4.52 6.90 -1.43
CA TRP A 108 -4.15 8.30 -1.24
C TRP A 108 -2.85 8.68 -1.97
N VAL A 109 -1.76 7.98 -1.70
CA VAL A 109 -0.45 8.26 -2.31
C VAL A 109 -0.47 7.98 -3.81
N GLY A 110 -1.06 6.85 -4.22
CA GLY A 110 -1.22 6.50 -5.63
C GLY A 110 -2.09 7.51 -6.39
N GLY A 111 -3.17 7.98 -5.74
CA GLY A 111 -4.03 9.02 -6.31
C GLY A 111 -3.32 10.38 -6.45
N LEU A 112 -2.51 10.79 -5.47
CA LEU A 112 -1.66 11.99 -5.57
C LEU A 112 -0.66 11.86 -6.74
N PHE A 113 -0.02 10.70 -6.89
CA PHE A 113 0.90 10.45 -7.99
C PHE A 113 0.19 10.50 -9.35
N ALA A 114 -1.00 9.88 -9.44
CA ALA A 114 -1.82 9.93 -10.64
C ALA A 114 -2.27 11.36 -10.96
N LEU A 115 -2.67 12.15 -9.97
CA LEU A 115 -3.04 13.56 -10.12
C LEU A 115 -1.86 14.40 -10.62
N ALA A 116 -0.68 14.23 -10.02
CA ALA A 116 0.54 14.93 -10.44
C ALA A 116 0.91 14.57 -11.89
N THR A 117 0.85 13.28 -12.25
CA THR A 117 1.13 12.81 -13.60
C THR A 117 0.11 13.37 -14.60
N ALA A 118 -1.18 13.34 -14.27
CA ALA A 118 -2.23 13.88 -15.11
C ALA A 118 -2.10 15.40 -15.28
N ALA A 119 -1.69 16.13 -14.23
CA ALA A 119 -1.41 17.57 -14.32
C ALA A 119 -0.24 17.87 -15.28
N VAL A 120 0.85 17.10 -15.22
CA VAL A 120 1.99 17.25 -16.14
C VAL A 120 1.58 16.94 -17.59
N VAL A 121 0.79 15.88 -17.81
CA VAL A 121 0.29 15.53 -19.15
C VAL A 121 -0.66 16.62 -19.67
N ALA A 122 -1.57 17.10 -18.83
CA ALA A 122 -2.48 18.20 -19.20
C ALA A 122 -1.72 19.47 -19.58
N TRP A 123 -0.63 19.78 -18.86
CA TRP A 123 0.21 20.93 -19.17
C TRP A 123 0.78 20.88 -20.60
N ARG A 124 1.06 19.68 -21.10
CA ARG A 124 1.61 19.46 -22.44
C ARG A 124 0.56 19.37 -23.54
N LEU A 125 -0.59 18.77 -23.25
CA LEU A 125 -1.59 18.37 -24.26
C LEU A 125 -2.85 19.25 -24.27
N VAL A 126 -3.18 19.93 -23.16
CA VAL A 126 -4.40 20.72 -23.03
C VAL A 126 -4.07 22.20 -23.35
N PRO A 127 -4.92 22.88 -24.16
CA PRO A 127 -4.77 24.32 -24.42
C PRO A 127 -4.74 25.12 -23.11
N SER A 128 -3.92 26.16 -23.05
CA SER A 128 -3.66 26.95 -21.83
C SER A 128 -4.91 27.44 -21.13
N MET A 129 -5.92 27.89 -21.88
CA MET A 129 -7.19 28.37 -21.33
C MET A 129 -8.03 27.29 -20.63
N GLN A 130 -7.86 26.01 -20.98
CA GLN A 130 -8.63 24.89 -20.42
C GLN A 130 -7.91 24.18 -19.27
N ARG A 131 -6.61 24.41 -19.09
CA ARG A 131 -5.79 23.76 -18.06
C ARG A 131 -6.35 23.93 -16.63
N PRO A 132 -6.74 25.14 -16.19
CA PRO A 132 -7.24 25.32 -14.83
C PRO A 132 -8.52 24.53 -14.58
N THR A 133 -9.44 24.49 -15.55
CA THR A 133 -10.69 23.74 -15.44
C THR A 133 -10.45 22.25 -15.39
N PHE A 134 -9.52 21.74 -16.23
CA PHE A 134 -9.14 20.33 -16.23
C PHE A 134 -8.50 19.91 -14.91
N VAL A 135 -7.52 20.66 -14.41
CA VAL A 135 -6.86 20.36 -13.12
C VAL A 135 -7.83 20.44 -11.96
N ARG A 136 -8.74 21.42 -11.94
CA ARG A 136 -9.78 21.51 -10.90
C ARG A 136 -10.73 20.31 -10.93
N ALA A 137 -11.15 19.85 -12.10
CA ALA A 137 -12.02 18.68 -12.23
C ALA A 137 -11.33 17.41 -11.72
N LEU A 138 -10.04 17.22 -12.04
CA LEU A 138 -9.23 16.11 -11.51
C LEU A 138 -9.07 16.18 -9.99
N ALA A 139 -8.75 17.37 -9.47
CA ALA A 139 -8.59 17.58 -8.04
C ALA A 139 -9.90 17.35 -7.27
N ALA A 140 -11.03 17.81 -7.80
CA ALA A 140 -12.34 17.58 -7.20
C ALA A 140 -12.70 16.07 -7.19
N GLY A 141 -12.45 15.35 -8.28
CA GLY A 141 -12.66 13.90 -8.35
C GLY A 141 -11.81 13.11 -7.35
N PHE A 142 -10.56 13.53 -7.17
CA PHE A 142 -9.66 12.90 -6.20
C PHE A 142 -9.99 13.31 -4.75
N GLY A 143 -10.52 14.50 -4.52
CA GLY A 143 -10.75 15.03 -3.17
C GLY A 143 -11.60 14.12 -2.28
N THR A 144 -12.64 13.50 -2.84
CA THR A 144 -13.48 12.54 -2.11
C THR A 144 -12.69 11.29 -1.72
N ILE A 145 -11.88 10.75 -2.63
CA ILE A 145 -11.03 9.57 -2.37
C ILE A 145 -9.98 9.93 -1.32
N ALA A 146 -9.36 11.10 -1.45
CA ALA A 146 -8.37 11.59 -0.50
C ALA A 146 -8.96 11.72 0.91
N LEU A 147 -10.12 12.36 1.05
CA LEU A 147 -10.78 12.52 2.34
C LEU A 147 -11.16 11.17 2.96
N ALA A 148 -11.77 10.27 2.18
CA ALA A 148 -12.10 8.93 2.65
C ALA A 148 -10.85 8.16 3.09
N SER A 149 -9.75 8.24 2.31
CA SER A 149 -8.48 7.60 2.65
C SER A 149 -7.90 8.14 3.95
N VAL A 150 -7.94 9.46 4.15
CA VAL A 150 -7.46 10.13 5.37
C VAL A 150 -8.25 9.65 6.59
N VAL A 151 -9.57 9.58 6.51
CA VAL A 151 -10.42 9.07 7.60
C VAL A 151 -10.08 7.62 7.93
N VAL A 152 -9.94 6.76 6.91
CA VAL A 152 -9.57 5.35 7.10
C VAL A 152 -8.16 5.21 7.68
N LEU A 153 -7.19 6.02 7.21
CA LEU A 153 -5.83 6.05 7.74
C LEU A 153 -5.81 6.45 9.22
N ALA A 154 -6.55 7.49 9.59
CA ALA A 154 -6.64 7.94 10.97
C ALA A 154 -7.30 6.87 11.87
N ALA A 155 -8.46 6.36 11.47
CA ALA A 155 -9.17 5.36 12.26
C ALA A 155 -8.37 4.07 12.44
N SER A 156 -7.83 3.51 11.36
CA SER A 156 -7.00 2.29 11.41
C SER A 156 -5.69 2.52 12.17
N GLY A 157 -5.09 3.70 12.02
CA GLY A 157 -3.89 4.10 12.74
C GLY A 157 -4.12 4.17 14.26
N VAL A 158 -5.25 4.73 14.70
CA VAL A 158 -5.64 4.75 16.12
C VAL A 158 -5.83 3.34 16.65
N VAL A 159 -6.54 2.47 15.90
CA VAL A 159 -6.71 1.07 16.31
C VAL A 159 -5.35 0.40 16.50
N MET A 160 -4.44 0.52 15.54
CA MET A 160 -3.10 -0.07 15.67
C MET A 160 -2.30 0.53 16.82
N ALA A 161 -2.36 1.85 17.02
CA ALA A 161 -1.63 2.52 18.10
C ALA A 161 -2.08 2.09 19.48
N VAL A 162 -3.40 1.98 19.72
CA VAL A 162 -3.96 1.55 21.01
C VAL A 162 -3.48 0.17 21.44
N TRP A 163 -3.26 -0.74 20.47
CA TRP A 163 -2.82 -2.11 20.75
C TRP A 163 -1.29 -2.28 20.72
N GLN A 164 -0.54 -1.29 20.24
CA GLN A 164 0.93 -1.34 20.22
C GLN A 164 1.58 -0.49 21.30
N ILE A 165 0.86 0.51 21.83
CA ILE A 165 1.37 1.43 22.84
C ILE A 165 0.72 1.04 24.17
N THR A 166 1.51 0.51 25.10
CA THR A 166 1.04 0.10 26.42
C THR A 166 1.10 1.24 27.45
N ALA A 167 2.00 2.19 27.24
CA ALA A 167 2.15 3.37 28.08
C ALA A 167 2.40 4.63 27.25
N VAL A 168 1.80 5.75 27.62
CA VAL A 168 1.95 7.04 26.91
C VAL A 168 3.43 7.47 26.79
N SER A 169 4.26 7.11 27.79
CA SER A 169 5.71 7.37 27.76
C SER A 169 6.44 6.73 26.58
N GLU A 170 5.91 5.63 26.01
CA GLU A 170 6.48 4.95 24.85
C GLU A 170 6.46 5.80 23.59
N LEU A 171 5.57 6.81 23.51
CA LEU A 171 5.51 7.74 22.39
C LEU A 171 6.82 8.50 22.16
N TRP A 172 7.57 8.78 23.20
CA TRP A 172 8.86 9.48 23.11
C TRP A 172 10.07 8.62 23.49
N GLN A 173 9.85 7.50 24.17
CA GLN A 173 10.94 6.61 24.60
C GLN A 173 11.28 5.57 23.55
N THR A 174 10.31 5.13 22.74
CA THR A 174 10.54 4.12 21.70
C THR A 174 10.73 4.73 20.32
N ASN A 175 11.46 4.02 19.45
CA ASN A 175 11.59 4.42 18.04
C ASN A 175 10.23 4.42 17.33
N TYR A 176 9.36 3.47 17.67
CA TYR A 176 8.01 3.41 17.13
C TYR A 176 7.19 4.65 17.48
N GLY A 177 7.18 5.02 18.76
CA GLY A 177 6.45 6.21 19.23
C GLY A 177 6.95 7.50 18.58
N ARG A 178 8.27 7.68 18.47
CA ARG A 178 8.86 8.87 17.81
C ARG A 178 8.47 8.95 16.33
N ILE A 179 8.49 7.83 15.61
CA ILE A 179 8.05 7.78 14.20
C ILE A 179 6.55 8.08 14.11
N LEU A 180 5.74 7.56 15.04
CA LEU A 180 4.31 7.85 15.07
C LEU A 180 4.06 9.34 15.31
N LEU A 181 4.73 9.97 16.27
CA LEU A 181 4.63 11.41 16.51
C LEU A 181 5.03 12.23 15.27
N ALA A 182 6.14 11.87 14.63
CA ALA A 182 6.58 12.53 13.40
C ALA A 182 5.51 12.42 12.28
N LYS A 183 4.88 11.25 12.12
CA LYS A 183 3.79 11.06 11.17
C LYS A 183 2.57 11.89 11.52
N LEU A 184 2.19 11.98 12.80
CA LEU A 184 1.06 12.80 13.25
C LEU A 184 1.29 14.28 12.98
N VAL A 185 2.51 14.78 13.23
CA VAL A 185 2.89 16.17 12.91
C VAL A 185 2.80 16.43 11.42
N LEU A 186 3.39 15.56 10.60
CA LEU A 186 3.34 15.69 9.13
C LEU A 186 1.90 15.60 8.58
N PHE A 187 1.02 14.91 9.28
CA PHE A 187 -0.37 14.75 8.87
C PHE A 187 -1.24 15.97 9.27
N ALA A 188 -0.82 16.72 10.28
CA ALA A 188 -1.51 17.93 10.77
C ALA A 188 -1.11 19.21 10.01
N LEU A 189 -0.02 19.17 9.20
CA LEU A 189 0.45 20.27 8.34
C LEU A 189 -0.23 20.28 6.97
#